data_220afe16b281836efe1f4763fa8f5f05
#
_entry.id   220afe16b281836efe1f4763fa8f5f05
#
_cell.length_a   1.000
_cell.length_b   1.000
_cell.length_c   1.000
_cell.angle_alpha   90.00
_cell.angle_beta   90.00
_cell.angle_gamma   90.00
#
_symmetry.space_group_name_H-M   'P 1'
#
loop_
_entity.id
_entity.type
_entity.pdbx_description
1 polymer ?
#
loop_
_entity_poly.entity_id
_entity_poly.type
_entity_poly.pdbx_seq_one_letter_code
_entity_poly.pdbx_strand_id
1 'polypeptide(L)'
;PSNGYDNTLRFFKGKEYQQYLSKGSWKKILRAYQEKHTPTRLIDRIFKKEWEQIIPDPITFMTHLYALTIILPNTDYDISLYPWFTEEEKFDLWSANNLSQYLRKANSIPGKGLPVAIAKPLLKDMLATSQAAIDGNGVEANLRFAHGENTIPLLALLGIENAAVAEADPEKVAEVWQDFKYNPMATNIQWILYKNTDGKILVKVLFNEQEIKLPIDSEYAPYYDWELFQKYCEKQMAKYPDTTPAL
;
A
#
# COMPACT_ATOMS: atom_id res chain seq x y z
N PRO A 1 -2.32 4.02 -25.01
CA PRO A 1 -3.76 3.92 -24.80
C PRO A 1 -4.40 5.21 -25.28
N SER A 2 -5.40 5.13 -26.15
CA SER A 2 -6.04 6.26 -26.83
C SER A 2 -6.71 7.27 -25.90
N ASN A 3 -6.88 6.95 -24.62
CA ASN A 3 -7.58 7.77 -23.61
C ASN A 3 -6.73 8.10 -22.39
N GLY A 4 -5.42 7.87 -22.40
CA GLY A 4 -4.56 8.08 -21.21
C GLY A 4 -4.88 7.17 -20.02
N TYR A 5 -5.66 6.11 -20.24
CA TYR A 5 -6.09 5.17 -19.22
C TYR A 5 -5.23 3.90 -19.29
N ASP A 6 -4.41 3.70 -18.28
CA ASP A 6 -3.60 2.49 -18.11
C ASP A 6 -4.26 1.60 -17.06
N ASN A 7 -4.92 0.53 -17.51
CA ASN A 7 -5.60 -0.41 -16.62
C ASN A 7 -4.64 -1.20 -15.73
N THR A 8 -3.38 -1.29 -16.10
CA THR A 8 -2.36 -2.01 -15.30
C THR A 8 -1.85 -1.17 -14.13
N LEU A 9 -1.78 0.17 -14.28
CA LEU A 9 -1.32 1.08 -13.22
C LEU A 9 -2.46 1.86 -12.57
N ARG A 10 -3.62 2.00 -13.23
CA ARG A 10 -4.80 2.69 -12.67
C ARG A 10 -5.91 1.75 -12.22
N PHE A 11 -5.58 0.52 -11.88
CA PHE A 11 -6.53 -0.48 -11.41
C PHE A 11 -7.35 -0.03 -10.19
N PHE A 12 -6.81 0.87 -9.37
CA PHE A 12 -7.52 1.49 -8.24
C PHE A 12 -8.70 2.38 -8.68
N LYS A 13 -8.87 2.67 -9.98
CA LYS A 13 -10.05 3.35 -10.54
C LYS A 13 -11.20 2.40 -10.86
N GLY A 14 -11.02 1.08 -10.69
CA GLY A 14 -12.07 0.09 -10.91
C GLY A 14 -13.34 0.38 -10.10
N LYS A 15 -14.51 0.11 -10.70
CA LYS A 15 -15.83 0.48 -10.17
C LYS A 15 -16.08 -0.04 -8.76
N GLU A 16 -15.81 -1.31 -8.52
CA GLU A 16 -16.02 -1.96 -7.22
C GLU A 16 -15.16 -1.30 -6.14
N TYR A 17 -13.88 -1.03 -6.45
CA TYR A 17 -12.99 -0.41 -5.51
C TYR A 17 -13.37 1.06 -5.24
N GLN A 18 -13.78 1.81 -6.25
CA GLN A 18 -14.30 3.18 -6.04
C GLN A 18 -15.58 3.17 -5.19
N GLN A 19 -16.44 2.17 -5.37
CA GLN A 19 -17.61 1.98 -4.52
C GLN A 19 -17.21 1.65 -3.07
N TYR A 20 -16.22 0.78 -2.88
CA TYR A 20 -15.65 0.49 -1.56
C TYR A 20 -15.08 1.75 -0.91
N LEU A 21 -14.29 2.55 -1.65
CA LEU A 21 -13.74 3.80 -1.12
C LEU A 21 -14.82 4.82 -0.74
N SER A 22 -15.88 4.91 -1.52
CA SER A 22 -16.95 5.90 -1.29
C SER A 22 -17.95 5.48 -0.21
N LYS A 23 -18.31 4.17 -0.13
CA LYS A 23 -19.41 3.67 0.71
C LYS A 23 -19.01 2.53 1.65
N GLY A 24 -17.73 2.13 1.67
CA GLY A 24 -17.26 1.00 2.47
C GLY A 24 -17.42 1.19 3.98
N SER A 25 -17.65 0.09 4.68
CA SER A 25 -17.77 0.04 6.14
C SER A 25 -16.52 0.51 6.87
N TRP A 26 -15.37 0.49 6.21
CA TRP A 26 -14.10 0.97 6.74
C TRP A 26 -14.16 2.41 7.25
N LYS A 27 -15.01 3.26 6.66
CA LYS A 27 -15.20 4.66 7.10
C LYS A 27 -15.73 4.75 8.54
N LYS A 28 -16.68 3.88 8.90
CA LYS A 28 -17.22 3.82 10.27
C LYS A 28 -16.18 3.34 11.26
N ILE A 29 -15.37 2.36 10.88
CA ILE A 29 -14.29 1.83 11.71
C ILE A 29 -13.24 2.89 11.96
N LEU A 30 -12.78 3.55 10.89
CA LEU A 30 -11.81 4.65 11.01
C LEU A 30 -12.34 5.80 11.85
N ARG A 31 -13.59 6.20 11.63
CA ARG A 31 -14.21 7.30 12.38
C ARG A 31 -14.30 6.99 13.87
N ALA A 32 -14.76 5.79 14.24
CA ALA A 32 -14.82 5.37 15.63
C ALA A 32 -13.43 5.33 16.31
N TYR A 33 -12.40 4.87 15.58
CA TYR A 33 -11.02 4.91 16.06
C TYR A 33 -10.55 6.36 16.27
N GLN A 34 -10.78 7.24 15.30
CA GLN A 34 -10.41 8.65 15.38
C GLN A 34 -11.13 9.38 16.53
N GLU A 35 -12.43 9.12 16.75
CA GLU A 35 -13.19 9.69 17.86
C GLU A 35 -12.59 9.34 19.23
N LYS A 36 -12.00 8.16 19.36
CA LYS A 36 -11.33 7.72 20.59
C LYS A 36 -9.93 8.28 20.77
N HIS A 37 -9.17 8.41 19.67
CA HIS A 37 -7.72 8.65 19.72
C HIS A 37 -7.27 10.03 19.21
N THR A 38 -8.16 10.85 18.61
CA THR A 38 -7.70 12.16 18.11
C THR A 38 -7.48 13.14 19.27
N PRO A 39 -6.25 13.62 19.48
CA PRO A 39 -5.96 14.59 20.52
C PRO A 39 -6.51 15.97 20.15
N THR A 40 -7.10 16.67 21.12
CA THR A 40 -7.64 18.05 20.92
C THR A 40 -6.87 19.11 21.67
N ARG A 41 -5.94 18.73 22.57
CA ARG A 41 -5.12 19.65 23.39
C ARG A 41 -4.49 20.79 22.57
N LEU A 42 -4.03 20.47 21.37
CA LEU A 42 -3.37 21.47 20.53
C LEU A 42 -4.36 22.53 19.99
N ILE A 43 -5.61 22.16 19.76
CA ILE A 43 -6.67 23.09 19.36
C ILE A 43 -6.88 24.12 20.48
N ASP A 44 -6.97 23.67 21.73
CA ASP A 44 -7.13 24.54 22.90
C ASP A 44 -5.95 25.53 23.08
N ARG A 45 -4.74 25.15 22.63
CA ARG A 45 -3.55 26.01 22.69
C ARG A 45 -3.50 27.05 21.56
N ILE A 46 -3.96 26.69 20.37
CA ILE A 46 -3.91 27.55 19.17
C ILE A 46 -5.07 28.53 19.18
N PHE A 47 -6.25 28.07 19.58
CA PHE A 47 -7.47 28.87 19.53
C PHE A 47 -7.91 29.23 20.95
N LYS A 48 -8.50 30.43 21.09
CA LYS A 48 -9.13 30.85 22.32
C LYS A 48 -10.41 30.03 22.58
N LYS A 49 -11.01 30.23 23.76
CA LYS A 49 -12.32 29.63 24.08
C LYS A 49 -13.32 29.83 22.93
N GLU A 50 -14.24 28.86 22.78
CA GLU A 50 -15.30 28.86 21.74
C GLU A 50 -14.81 28.40 20.34
N TRP A 51 -13.67 27.70 20.26
CA TRP A 51 -13.16 27.15 19.00
C TRP A 51 -14.15 26.16 18.33
N GLU A 52 -15.04 25.53 19.10
CA GLU A 52 -16.07 24.62 18.59
C GLU A 52 -17.00 25.31 17.56
N GLN A 53 -17.16 26.62 17.66
CA GLN A 53 -17.93 27.42 16.68
C GLN A 53 -17.14 27.60 15.36
N ILE A 54 -15.81 27.56 15.43
CA ILE A 54 -14.90 27.82 14.30
C ILE A 54 -14.48 26.49 13.66
N ILE A 55 -14.29 25.44 14.49
CA ILE A 55 -13.81 24.12 14.07
C ILE A 55 -14.89 23.08 14.37
N PRO A 56 -15.86 22.90 13.47
CA PRO A 56 -17.00 21.99 13.69
C PRO A 56 -16.58 20.51 13.70
N ASP A 57 -15.44 20.15 13.10
CA ASP A 57 -14.89 18.81 13.10
C ASP A 57 -13.42 18.81 13.53
N PRO A 58 -13.14 18.68 14.84
CA PRO A 58 -11.78 18.67 15.38
C PRO A 58 -10.94 17.49 14.85
N ILE A 59 -11.54 16.35 14.52
CA ILE A 59 -10.84 15.20 13.95
C ILE A 59 -10.26 15.55 12.59
N THR A 60 -11.07 16.11 11.71
CA THR A 60 -10.62 16.57 10.39
C THR A 60 -9.54 17.63 10.52
N PHE A 61 -9.72 18.61 11.43
CA PHE A 61 -8.71 19.64 11.67
C PHE A 61 -7.36 19.03 12.10
N MET A 62 -7.36 18.16 13.11
CA MET A 62 -6.14 17.53 13.61
C MET A 62 -5.47 16.60 12.57
N THR A 63 -6.27 15.92 11.77
CA THR A 63 -5.75 15.11 10.64
C THR A 63 -5.03 15.99 9.61
N HIS A 64 -5.61 17.14 9.25
CA HIS A 64 -4.98 18.08 8.32
C HIS A 64 -3.74 18.76 8.93
N LEU A 65 -3.80 19.12 10.20
CA LEU A 65 -2.64 19.70 10.90
C LEU A 65 -1.48 18.70 10.96
N TYR A 66 -1.75 17.42 11.22
CA TYR A 66 -0.76 16.37 11.15
C TYR A 66 -0.21 16.18 9.73
N ALA A 67 -1.07 16.15 8.72
CA ALA A 67 -0.63 16.08 7.33
C ALA A 67 0.29 17.26 6.95
N LEU A 68 -0.03 18.47 7.38
CA LEU A 68 0.83 19.63 7.21
C LEU A 68 2.17 19.44 7.92
N THR A 69 2.16 18.92 9.15
CA THR A 69 3.37 18.67 9.95
C THR A 69 4.35 17.76 9.24
N ILE A 70 3.88 16.67 8.62
CA ILE A 70 4.74 15.71 7.92
C ILE A 70 5.19 16.18 6.53
N ILE A 71 4.49 17.14 5.92
CA ILE A 71 4.85 17.70 4.61
C ILE A 71 5.88 18.82 4.73
N LEU A 72 5.81 19.66 5.77
CA LEU A 72 6.66 20.84 5.95
C LEU A 72 8.16 20.57 5.79
N PRO A 73 8.75 19.47 6.32
CA PRO A 73 10.18 19.16 6.11
C PRO A 73 10.58 18.95 4.65
N ASN A 74 9.62 18.76 3.74
CA ASN A 74 9.86 18.58 2.31
C ASN A 74 9.64 19.89 1.50
N THR A 75 9.56 21.02 2.19
CA THR A 75 9.37 22.35 1.58
C THR A 75 10.59 23.23 1.87
N ASP A 76 10.66 24.38 1.18
CA ASP A 76 11.72 25.38 1.41
C ASP A 76 11.47 26.25 2.67
N TYR A 77 10.42 25.97 3.44
CA TYR A 77 10.13 26.69 4.68
C TYR A 77 10.93 26.10 5.84
N ASP A 78 11.66 26.95 6.56
CA ASP A 78 12.32 26.60 7.83
C ASP A 78 11.33 26.61 9.00
N ILE A 79 10.31 25.76 8.90
CA ILE A 79 9.23 25.63 9.90
C ILE A 79 9.03 24.16 10.23
N SER A 80 9.00 23.87 11.51
CA SER A 80 8.63 22.53 12.03
C SER A 80 7.48 22.64 13.02
N LEU A 81 6.42 21.88 12.80
CA LEU A 81 5.32 21.75 13.74
C LEU A 81 5.46 20.55 14.68
N TYR A 82 6.45 19.67 14.46
CA TYR A 82 6.69 18.49 15.31
C TYR A 82 6.81 18.83 16.82
N PRO A 83 7.50 19.91 17.23
CA PRO A 83 7.62 20.27 18.66
C PRO A 83 6.30 20.70 19.32
N TRP A 84 5.24 20.93 18.53
CA TRP A 84 3.93 21.31 19.08
C TRP A 84 3.19 20.10 19.66
N PHE A 85 3.49 18.91 19.17
CA PHE A 85 2.86 17.64 19.56
C PHE A 85 3.70 16.92 20.62
N THR A 86 3.02 16.21 21.51
CA THR A 86 3.68 15.19 22.36
C THR A 86 3.96 13.93 21.54
N GLU A 87 4.80 13.02 22.05
CA GLU A 87 5.08 11.74 21.37
C GLU A 87 3.80 10.89 21.24
N GLU A 88 2.96 10.89 22.28
CA GLU A 88 1.67 10.19 22.27
C GLU A 88 0.73 10.75 21.20
N GLU A 89 0.58 12.08 21.13
CA GLU A 89 -0.25 12.73 20.11
C GLU A 89 0.24 12.43 18.68
N LYS A 90 1.56 12.39 18.46
CA LYS A 90 2.13 11.99 17.17
C LYS A 90 1.81 10.54 16.85
N PHE A 91 1.91 9.67 17.82
CA PHE A 91 1.59 8.25 17.67
C PHE A 91 0.10 8.06 17.35
N ASP A 92 -0.80 8.71 18.07
CA ASP A 92 -2.24 8.63 17.86
C ASP A 92 -2.66 9.11 16.46
N LEU A 93 -2.12 10.24 16.01
CA LEU A 93 -2.40 10.79 14.69
C LEU A 93 -1.80 9.93 13.58
N TRP A 94 -0.57 9.44 13.76
CA TRP A 94 0.02 8.50 12.83
C TRP A 94 -0.77 7.19 12.77
N SER A 95 -1.13 6.61 13.90
CA SER A 95 -1.83 5.32 13.93
C SER A 95 -3.22 5.40 13.29
N ALA A 96 -3.93 6.53 13.41
CA ALA A 96 -5.17 6.79 12.68
C ALA A 96 -4.94 6.88 11.16
N ASN A 97 -3.86 7.54 10.72
CA ASN A 97 -3.48 7.56 9.30
C ASN A 97 -3.09 6.17 8.81
N ASN A 98 -2.27 5.44 9.57
CA ASN A 98 -1.87 4.07 9.29
C ASN A 98 -3.08 3.14 9.14
N LEU A 99 -4.03 3.22 10.07
CA LEU A 99 -5.29 2.48 10.00
C LEU A 99 -6.08 2.82 8.72
N SER A 100 -6.12 4.10 8.33
CA SER A 100 -6.76 4.53 7.09
C SER A 100 -6.10 3.90 5.85
N GLN A 101 -4.76 3.85 5.79
CA GLN A 101 -4.03 3.20 4.69
C GLN A 101 -4.31 1.69 4.67
N TYR A 102 -4.21 1.03 5.84
CA TYR A 102 -4.48 -0.39 5.99
C TYR A 102 -5.89 -0.77 5.52
N LEU A 103 -6.92 -0.07 6.04
CA LEU A 103 -8.31 -0.36 5.71
C LEU A 103 -8.62 -0.21 4.22
N ARG A 104 -7.98 0.74 3.55
CA ARG A 104 -8.24 1.05 2.15
C ARG A 104 -7.40 0.24 1.16
N LYS A 105 -6.14 -0.07 1.49
CA LYS A 105 -5.16 -0.55 0.50
C LYS A 105 -4.58 -1.93 0.82
N ALA A 106 -4.62 -2.37 2.09
CA ALA A 106 -4.08 -3.66 2.52
C ALA A 106 -5.16 -4.74 2.64
N ASN A 107 -4.79 -5.91 3.17
CA ASN A 107 -5.70 -7.06 3.31
C ASN A 107 -6.63 -6.92 4.52
N SER A 108 -7.31 -5.80 4.66
CA SER A 108 -8.22 -5.54 5.77
C SER A 108 -9.47 -6.41 5.72
N ILE A 109 -9.95 -6.84 6.88
CA ILE A 109 -11.17 -7.66 7.01
C ILE A 109 -12.39 -6.98 6.35
N PRO A 110 -12.68 -5.67 6.58
CA PRO A 110 -13.81 -5.00 5.92
C PRO A 110 -13.70 -4.97 4.39
N GLY A 111 -12.49 -5.03 3.86
CA GLY A 111 -12.23 -5.05 2.42
C GLY A 111 -12.52 -6.39 1.75
N LYS A 112 -12.63 -7.48 2.52
CA LYS A 112 -12.91 -8.83 2.00
C LYS A 112 -11.99 -9.22 0.84
N GLY A 113 -10.71 -8.81 0.93
CA GLY A 113 -9.70 -9.05 -0.10
C GLY A 113 -9.79 -8.14 -1.34
N LEU A 114 -10.81 -7.32 -1.49
CA LEU A 114 -10.97 -6.42 -2.65
C LEU A 114 -9.79 -5.44 -2.81
N PRO A 115 -9.29 -4.76 -1.73
CA PRO A 115 -8.16 -3.85 -1.88
C PRO A 115 -6.88 -4.53 -2.40
N VAL A 116 -6.71 -5.82 -2.13
CA VAL A 116 -5.58 -6.61 -2.64
C VAL A 116 -5.86 -7.11 -4.06
N ALA A 117 -7.09 -7.57 -4.31
CA ALA A 117 -7.51 -8.13 -5.59
C ALA A 117 -7.33 -7.15 -6.76
N ILE A 118 -7.47 -5.84 -6.51
CA ILE A 118 -7.31 -4.82 -7.56
C ILE A 118 -5.92 -4.82 -8.21
N ALA A 119 -4.88 -5.34 -7.55
CA ALA A 119 -3.52 -5.43 -8.10
C ALA A 119 -3.33 -6.62 -9.08
N LYS A 120 -4.31 -7.53 -9.23
CA LYS A 120 -4.20 -8.68 -10.15
C LYS A 120 -3.84 -8.28 -11.59
N PRO A 121 -4.44 -7.22 -12.21
CA PRO A 121 -4.06 -6.81 -13.57
C PRO A 121 -2.58 -6.43 -13.68
N LEU A 122 -2.04 -5.70 -12.71
CA LEU A 122 -0.63 -5.34 -12.68
C LEU A 122 0.26 -6.58 -12.55
N LEU A 123 -0.06 -7.50 -11.65
CA LEU A 123 0.70 -8.74 -11.46
C LEU A 123 0.69 -9.60 -12.74
N LYS A 124 -0.46 -9.73 -13.41
CA LYS A 124 -0.58 -10.44 -14.69
C LYS A 124 0.26 -9.78 -15.79
N ASP A 125 0.26 -8.45 -15.88
CA ASP A 125 1.06 -7.71 -16.85
C ASP A 125 2.57 -7.87 -16.57
N MET A 126 2.99 -7.85 -15.30
CA MET A 126 4.36 -8.10 -14.92
C MET A 126 4.82 -9.52 -15.30
N LEU A 127 4.00 -10.54 -15.09
CA LEU A 127 4.27 -11.91 -15.52
C LEU A 127 4.37 -12.04 -17.04
N ALA A 128 3.41 -11.45 -17.77
CA ALA A 128 3.38 -11.51 -19.23
C ALA A 128 4.57 -10.81 -19.88
N THR A 129 4.93 -9.62 -19.39
CA THR A 129 6.09 -8.87 -19.92
C THR A 129 7.42 -9.54 -19.56
N SER A 130 7.51 -10.21 -18.41
CA SER A 130 8.66 -11.03 -18.04
C SER A 130 8.79 -12.24 -18.97
N GLN A 131 7.70 -12.94 -19.25
CA GLN A 131 7.70 -14.07 -20.18
C GLN A 131 8.09 -13.64 -21.58
N ALA A 132 7.57 -12.51 -22.07
CA ALA A 132 7.96 -11.98 -23.37
C ALA A 132 9.46 -11.67 -23.47
N ALA A 133 10.07 -11.15 -22.40
CA ALA A 133 11.52 -10.92 -22.34
C ALA A 133 12.30 -12.25 -22.38
N ILE A 134 11.85 -13.28 -21.66
CA ILE A 134 12.45 -14.62 -21.65
C ILE A 134 12.42 -15.24 -23.06
N ASP A 135 11.31 -15.06 -23.80
CA ASP A 135 11.08 -15.57 -25.14
C ASP A 135 11.82 -14.74 -26.23
N GLY A 136 12.53 -13.68 -25.84
CA GLY A 136 13.26 -12.80 -26.78
C GLY A 136 12.37 -11.82 -27.55
N ASN A 137 11.11 -11.65 -27.14
CA ASN A 137 10.13 -10.77 -27.78
C ASN A 137 9.80 -9.51 -26.91
N GLY A 138 10.47 -9.36 -25.77
CA GLY A 138 10.26 -8.26 -24.82
C GLY A 138 11.43 -7.28 -24.78
N VAL A 139 11.37 -6.40 -23.79
CA VAL A 139 12.42 -5.44 -23.47
C VAL A 139 13.25 -5.94 -22.28
N GLU A 140 14.55 -5.56 -22.25
CA GLU A 140 15.46 -5.96 -21.18
C GLU A 140 15.12 -5.33 -19.83
N ALA A 141 14.52 -4.13 -19.84
CA ALA A 141 14.07 -3.42 -18.65
C ALA A 141 12.68 -2.84 -18.86
N ASN A 142 11.76 -3.18 -17.95
CA ASN A 142 10.41 -2.66 -17.94
C ASN A 142 10.16 -1.91 -16.62
N LEU A 143 10.15 -0.57 -16.70
CA LEU A 143 10.00 0.31 -15.54
C LEU A 143 8.56 0.83 -15.45
N ARG A 144 7.95 0.70 -14.27
CA ARG A 144 6.61 1.18 -13.98
C ARG A 144 6.65 2.16 -12.82
N PHE A 145 6.17 3.38 -13.05
CA PHE A 145 6.10 4.44 -12.04
C PHE A 145 4.65 4.59 -11.56
N ALA A 146 4.46 4.51 -10.26
CA ALA A 146 3.14 4.44 -9.65
C ALA A 146 3.12 5.09 -8.25
N HIS A 147 2.05 4.90 -7.51
CA HIS A 147 1.83 5.43 -6.17
C HIS A 147 1.59 4.29 -5.16
N GLY A 148 1.46 4.63 -3.87
CA GLY A 148 1.13 3.68 -2.80
C GLY A 148 -0.18 2.92 -3.01
N GLU A 149 -1.09 3.45 -3.84
CA GLU A 149 -2.29 2.77 -4.32
C GLU A 149 -1.99 1.51 -5.17
N ASN A 150 -0.77 1.40 -5.68
CA ASN A 150 -0.31 0.26 -6.47
C ASN A 150 0.61 -0.64 -5.65
N THR A 151 1.57 -0.06 -4.92
CA THR A 151 2.60 -0.82 -4.21
C THR A 151 2.03 -1.62 -3.05
N ILE A 152 1.20 -1.01 -2.19
CA ILE A 152 0.63 -1.70 -1.02
C ILE A 152 -0.22 -2.90 -1.43
N PRO A 153 -1.21 -2.78 -2.36
CA PRO A 153 -1.97 -3.94 -2.85
C PRO A 153 -1.10 -5.02 -3.49
N LEU A 154 -0.08 -4.63 -4.27
CA LEU A 154 0.81 -5.59 -4.94
C LEU A 154 1.68 -6.36 -3.94
N LEU A 155 2.24 -5.68 -2.92
CA LEU A 155 3.00 -6.33 -1.84
C LEU A 155 2.13 -7.34 -1.09
N ALA A 156 0.89 -6.96 -0.76
CA ALA A 156 -0.06 -7.84 -0.10
C ALA A 156 -0.46 -9.02 -1.00
N LEU A 157 -0.67 -8.79 -2.30
CA LEU A 157 -0.99 -9.84 -3.27
C LEU A 157 0.16 -10.83 -3.43
N LEU A 158 1.39 -10.36 -3.46
CA LEU A 158 2.59 -11.21 -3.51
C LEU A 158 2.88 -11.91 -2.17
N GLY A 159 2.23 -11.50 -1.08
CA GLY A 159 2.46 -12.06 0.25
C GLY A 159 3.85 -11.74 0.80
N ILE A 160 4.38 -10.56 0.43
CA ILE A 160 5.69 -10.11 0.87
C ILE A 160 5.62 -9.76 2.36
N GLU A 161 6.46 -10.42 3.16
CA GLU A 161 6.51 -10.26 4.62
C GLU A 161 5.09 -10.31 5.24
N ASN A 162 4.75 -9.34 6.10
CA ASN A 162 3.44 -9.23 6.72
C ASN A 162 2.49 -8.27 5.97
N ALA A 163 2.80 -7.90 4.72
CA ALA A 163 1.94 -6.97 3.96
C ALA A 163 0.50 -7.49 3.76
N ALA A 164 0.32 -8.82 3.76
CA ALA A 164 -0.98 -9.48 3.62
C ALA A 164 -1.67 -9.80 4.95
N VAL A 165 -1.16 -9.32 6.09
CA VAL A 165 -1.78 -9.58 7.39
C VAL A 165 -3.23 -9.08 7.42
N ALA A 166 -4.12 -9.90 8.00
CA ALA A 166 -5.53 -9.59 8.16
C ALA A 166 -5.84 -9.43 9.66
N GLU A 167 -5.76 -8.20 10.16
CA GLU A 167 -6.10 -7.85 11.54
C GLU A 167 -7.52 -7.28 11.60
N ALA A 168 -8.32 -7.80 12.53
CA ALA A 168 -9.71 -7.38 12.73
C ALA A 168 -9.85 -6.25 13.74
N ASP A 169 -8.94 -6.19 14.72
CA ASP A 169 -8.96 -5.19 15.78
C ASP A 169 -8.22 -3.93 15.34
N PRO A 170 -8.91 -2.80 15.16
CA PRO A 170 -8.27 -1.53 14.77
C PRO A 170 -7.15 -1.08 15.72
N GLU A 171 -7.26 -1.43 17.01
CA GLU A 171 -6.29 -1.07 18.03
C GLU A 171 -4.93 -1.80 17.85
N LYS A 172 -4.94 -2.97 17.20
CA LYS A 172 -3.76 -3.80 16.97
C LYS A 172 -3.10 -3.58 15.62
N VAL A 173 -3.76 -2.86 14.71
CA VAL A 173 -3.21 -2.68 13.35
C VAL A 173 -1.82 -2.05 13.38
N ALA A 174 -1.59 -1.04 14.23
CA ALA A 174 -0.29 -0.38 14.34
C ALA A 174 0.86 -1.30 14.81
N GLU A 175 0.53 -2.41 15.49
CA GLU A 175 1.53 -3.39 15.94
C GLU A 175 1.96 -4.35 14.82
N VAL A 176 1.01 -4.73 13.94
CA VAL A 176 1.22 -5.79 12.95
C VAL A 176 1.42 -5.27 11.52
N TRP A 177 0.99 -4.05 11.24
CA TRP A 177 1.09 -3.43 9.92
C TRP A 177 1.39 -1.93 10.05
N GLN A 178 2.47 -1.46 9.40
CA GLN A 178 2.89 -0.06 9.41
C GLN A 178 3.12 0.43 7.98
N ASP A 179 2.45 1.52 7.61
CA ASP A 179 2.49 2.10 6.27
C ASP A 179 3.92 2.50 5.83
N PHE A 180 4.73 3.03 6.74
CA PHE A 180 6.11 3.42 6.47
C PHE A 180 7.04 2.23 6.15
N LYS A 181 6.68 1.00 6.53
CA LYS A 181 7.43 -0.21 6.13
C LYS A 181 7.12 -0.63 4.70
N TYR A 182 5.85 -0.51 4.29
CA TYR A 182 5.39 -1.01 2.99
C TYR A 182 5.33 0.06 1.89
N ASN A 183 5.34 1.34 2.27
CA ASN A 183 5.28 2.44 1.31
C ASN A 183 6.10 3.66 1.76
N PRO A 184 7.40 3.49 2.11
CA PRO A 184 8.29 4.64 2.28
C PRO A 184 8.45 5.42 0.98
N MET A 185 9.08 6.60 1.06
CA MET A 185 9.47 7.36 -0.13
C MET A 185 10.35 6.51 -1.04
N ALA A 186 10.14 6.60 -2.36
CA ALA A 186 10.84 5.82 -3.38
C ALA A 186 10.70 4.29 -3.26
N THR A 187 9.65 3.82 -2.57
CA THR A 187 9.35 2.37 -2.48
C THR A 187 9.37 1.72 -3.86
N ASN A 188 10.03 0.57 -3.95
CA ASN A 188 10.12 -0.17 -5.21
C ASN A 188 10.09 -1.69 -4.98
N ILE A 189 9.63 -2.38 -6.03
CA ILE A 189 9.63 -3.84 -6.14
C ILE A 189 10.35 -4.16 -7.43
N GLN A 190 11.39 -4.99 -7.35
CA GLN A 190 12.18 -5.37 -8.52
C GLN A 190 12.09 -6.88 -8.73
N TRP A 191 11.90 -7.30 -9.98
CA TRP A 191 12.10 -8.67 -10.43
C TRP A 191 13.28 -8.69 -11.37
N ILE A 192 14.27 -9.51 -11.06
CA ILE A 192 15.48 -9.65 -11.86
C ILE A 192 15.52 -11.08 -12.37
N LEU A 193 15.46 -11.21 -13.69
CA LEU A 193 15.52 -12.50 -14.38
C LEU A 193 16.98 -12.85 -14.72
N TYR A 194 17.33 -14.08 -14.49
CA TYR A 194 18.65 -14.65 -14.80
C TYR A 194 18.47 -15.86 -15.70
N LYS A 195 19.31 -15.96 -16.74
CA LYS A 195 19.37 -17.13 -17.62
C LYS A 195 20.76 -17.73 -17.54
N ASN A 196 20.86 -19.01 -17.22
CA ASN A 196 22.13 -19.71 -17.24
C ASN A 196 22.45 -20.24 -18.64
N THR A 197 23.64 -20.86 -18.79
CA THR A 197 24.11 -21.46 -20.06
C THR A 197 23.22 -22.61 -20.55
N ASP A 198 22.54 -23.31 -19.66
CA ASP A 198 21.67 -24.44 -19.97
C ASP A 198 20.22 -23.96 -20.30
N GLY A 199 20.01 -22.66 -20.32
CA GLY A 199 18.71 -22.06 -20.63
C GLY A 199 17.74 -22.00 -19.44
N LYS A 200 18.14 -22.40 -18.23
CA LYS A 200 17.32 -22.30 -17.03
C LYS A 200 17.10 -20.84 -16.65
N ILE A 201 15.86 -20.48 -16.36
CA ILE A 201 15.46 -19.15 -15.95
C ILE A 201 15.19 -19.12 -14.45
N LEU A 202 15.86 -18.21 -13.76
CA LEU A 202 15.62 -17.91 -12.35
C LEU A 202 15.14 -16.46 -12.21
N VAL A 203 14.32 -16.20 -11.21
CA VAL A 203 13.91 -14.86 -10.81
C VAL A 203 14.35 -14.59 -9.38
N LYS A 204 14.84 -13.36 -9.12
CA LYS A 204 15.07 -12.82 -7.79
C LYS A 204 14.13 -11.63 -7.59
N VAL A 205 13.52 -11.54 -6.42
CA VAL A 205 12.63 -10.45 -6.06
C VAL A 205 13.27 -9.62 -4.96
N LEU A 206 13.31 -8.31 -5.18
CA LEU A 206 13.76 -7.33 -4.20
C LEU A 206 12.60 -6.42 -3.81
N PHE A 207 12.59 -5.99 -2.56
CA PHE A 207 11.74 -4.94 -2.04
C PHE A 207 12.61 -3.87 -1.38
N ASN A 208 12.55 -2.63 -1.88
CA ASN A 208 13.44 -1.54 -1.47
C ASN A 208 14.93 -1.96 -1.50
N GLU A 209 15.36 -2.54 -2.62
CA GLU A 209 16.71 -3.09 -2.90
C GLU A 209 17.16 -4.23 -1.96
N GLN A 210 16.32 -4.65 -1.02
CA GLN A 210 16.62 -5.78 -0.15
C GLN A 210 16.05 -7.09 -0.72
N GLU A 211 16.82 -8.16 -0.62
CA GLU A 211 16.36 -9.49 -1.01
C GLU A 211 15.20 -9.93 -0.10
N ILE A 212 14.09 -10.34 -0.71
CA ILE A 212 12.97 -10.89 0.02
C ILE A 212 12.88 -12.41 -0.18
N LYS A 213 12.51 -13.10 0.88
CA LYS A 213 12.26 -14.53 0.84
C LYS A 213 10.77 -14.78 0.64
N LEU A 214 10.43 -15.39 -0.50
CA LEU A 214 9.07 -15.87 -0.75
C LEU A 214 8.90 -17.29 -0.22
N PRO A 215 7.68 -17.71 0.15
CA PRO A 215 7.40 -19.07 0.61
C PRO A 215 7.29 -20.05 -0.59
N ILE A 216 8.34 -20.09 -1.38
CA ILE A 216 8.53 -21.00 -2.53
C ILE A 216 9.70 -21.89 -2.16
N ASP A 217 9.50 -23.20 -2.23
CA ASP A 217 10.59 -24.15 -2.06
C ASP A 217 11.54 -24.08 -3.25
N SER A 218 12.79 -23.69 -3.01
CA SER A 218 13.81 -23.48 -4.03
C SER A 218 15.20 -23.86 -3.53
N GLU A 219 15.87 -24.70 -4.29
CA GLU A 219 17.28 -25.05 -4.10
C GLU A 219 18.21 -23.83 -4.28
N TYR A 220 17.72 -22.79 -4.95
CA TYR A 220 18.51 -21.61 -5.35
C TYR A 220 18.19 -20.37 -4.52
N ALA A 221 17.43 -20.50 -3.42
CA ALA A 221 17.04 -19.34 -2.62
C ALA A 221 18.21 -18.38 -2.34
N PRO A 222 18.09 -17.06 -2.52
CA PRO A 222 16.88 -16.27 -2.75
C PRO A 222 16.41 -16.15 -4.22
N TYR A 223 16.90 -17.03 -5.08
CA TYR A 223 16.45 -17.16 -6.46
C TYR A 223 15.39 -18.26 -6.55
N TYR A 224 14.43 -18.07 -7.45
CA TYR A 224 13.33 -19.01 -7.66
C TYR A 224 13.28 -19.40 -9.13
N ASP A 225 13.01 -20.68 -9.40
CA ASP A 225 12.67 -21.11 -10.74
C ASP A 225 11.47 -20.33 -11.27
N TRP A 226 11.55 -19.87 -12.53
CA TRP A 226 10.54 -19.02 -13.13
C TRP A 226 9.16 -19.66 -13.15
N GLU A 227 9.05 -20.94 -13.51
CA GLU A 227 7.77 -21.65 -13.53
C GLU A 227 7.16 -21.80 -12.12
N LEU A 228 8.00 -22.08 -11.12
CA LEU A 228 7.55 -22.14 -9.73
C LEU A 228 7.05 -20.77 -9.25
N PHE A 229 7.74 -19.71 -9.63
CA PHE A 229 7.33 -18.35 -9.29
C PHE A 229 6.00 -17.96 -9.97
N GLN A 230 5.81 -18.32 -11.25
CA GLN A 230 4.54 -18.12 -11.95
C GLN A 230 3.39 -18.84 -11.22
N LYS A 231 3.56 -20.13 -10.93
CA LYS A 231 2.57 -20.92 -10.17
C LYS A 231 2.28 -20.35 -8.80
N TYR A 232 3.30 -19.82 -8.12
CA TYR A 232 3.12 -19.11 -6.87
C TYR A 232 2.25 -17.87 -7.03
N CYS A 233 2.53 -17.01 -8.00
CA CYS A 233 1.74 -15.81 -8.29
C CYS A 233 0.30 -16.14 -8.64
N GLU A 234 0.06 -17.18 -9.45
CA GLU A 234 -1.29 -17.65 -9.78
C GLU A 234 -2.04 -18.12 -8.52
N LYS A 235 -1.38 -18.90 -7.66
CA LYS A 235 -1.94 -19.32 -6.37
C LYS A 235 -2.25 -18.14 -5.45
N GLN A 236 -1.42 -17.11 -5.43
CA GLN A 236 -1.70 -15.90 -4.67
C GLN A 236 -2.90 -15.16 -5.22
N MET A 237 -2.99 -14.96 -6.54
CA MET A 237 -4.16 -14.34 -7.18
C MET A 237 -5.46 -15.09 -6.89
N ALA A 238 -5.43 -16.43 -6.85
CA ALA A 238 -6.60 -17.26 -6.59
C ALA A 238 -7.19 -17.10 -5.17
N LYS A 239 -6.42 -16.56 -4.21
CA LYS A 239 -6.90 -16.31 -2.84
C LYS A 239 -7.88 -15.13 -2.74
N TYR A 240 -7.91 -14.27 -3.72
CA TYR A 240 -8.64 -13.00 -3.70
C TYR A 240 -9.75 -12.97 -4.75
N PRO A 241 -10.83 -12.19 -4.56
CA PRO A 241 -11.93 -12.13 -5.50
C PRO A 241 -11.48 -11.61 -6.88
N ASP A 242 -12.24 -11.94 -7.91
CA ASP A 242 -12.08 -11.29 -9.21
C ASP A 242 -12.67 -9.88 -9.17
N THR A 243 -12.05 -8.98 -9.92
CA THR A 243 -12.46 -7.59 -10.01
C THR A 243 -12.72 -7.22 -11.48
N THR A 244 -13.68 -6.35 -11.72
CA THR A 244 -13.88 -5.78 -13.04
C THR A 244 -12.75 -4.77 -13.32
N PRO A 245 -12.07 -4.87 -14.47
CA PRO A 245 -11.08 -3.87 -14.85
C PRO A 245 -11.65 -2.45 -14.80
N ALA A 246 -10.80 -1.49 -14.50
CA ALA A 246 -11.17 -0.09 -14.65
C ALA A 246 -11.45 0.19 -16.15
N LEU A 247 -12.60 0.77 -16.47
CA LEU A 247 -13.01 1.12 -17.83
C LEU A 247 -12.29 2.37 -18.34
#